data_f95ebae6edf3203ff256ac20ea825521
#
_entry.id   f95ebae6edf3203ff256ac20ea825521
#
_cell.length_a   1.000
_cell.length_b   1.000
_cell.length_c   1.000
_cell.angle_alpha   90.00
_cell.angle_beta   90.00
_cell.angle_gamma   90.00
#
_symmetry.space_group_name_H-M   'P 1'
#
loop_
_entity.id
_entity.type
_entity.pdbx_description
1 polymer ?
#
loop_
_entity_poly.entity_id
_entity_poly.type
_entity_poly.pdbx_seq_one_letter_code
_entity_poly.pdbx_strand_id
1 'polypeptide(L)'
;MKTTGIVRFVLIAAVLSASGLFVSNAGSSELSGLPPLLTSFGMDSPLEFCGVKVPLETPEVRERFEKELLLTLWNRSQTILWLKRSRRYLPHIEQMLKQNGLPGDIKYIAVAESALLPHAGSRRGAIGFWQFMADTGRKYGLNIDEYVDERRNLFFSTAAAVRYFNELYQKFGSWELAAAAYNMGEAGLRAEIMEQETNNYYQLYLPLETQRYIFRILSVKLILTDPEKYGFKLVNDDYYPPFAFDTVQVDCRQETPIRIIARSANTYFKAIKDLNPELRGHYLREGIHKILIPKGSSEGFQGRYAELVNTYNSVKKDKIYIVRQGDNLSSIAKKFDVPLAAIIIWNRIDLKSPIYPGQRLVIYAEEAKVDEIETGTDG
;
A
#
# COMPACT_ATOMS: atom_id res chain seq x y z
N MET A 1 -9.18 10.14 -67.76
CA MET A 1 -7.81 10.49 -68.21
C MET A 1 -6.86 10.00 -67.15
N LYS A 2 -6.26 8.99 -67.43
CA LYS A 2 -4.94 8.34 -67.44
C LYS A 2 -3.82 9.31 -67.02
N THR A 3 -3.01 8.91 -66.05
CA THR A 3 -1.55 8.76 -66.20
C THR A 3 -0.95 7.99 -65.04
N THR A 4 -0.34 6.91 -65.43
CA THR A 4 0.57 5.97 -64.78
C THR A 4 1.92 6.61 -64.51
N GLY A 5 2.49 6.35 -63.36
CA GLY A 5 3.87 6.71 -62.95
C GLY A 5 4.65 5.49 -62.46
N ILE A 6 5.65 5.15 -63.20
CA ILE A 6 6.53 3.98 -63.17
C ILE A 6 7.57 4.15 -62.05
N VAL A 7 7.72 3.12 -61.22
CA VAL A 7 8.81 2.98 -60.22
C VAL A 7 10.04 2.38 -60.92
N ARG A 8 11.18 3.08 -60.89
CA ARG A 8 12.48 2.57 -61.35
C ARG A 8 13.25 1.94 -60.18
N PHE A 9 13.54 0.67 -60.32
CA PHE A 9 14.57 -0.04 -59.58
C PHE A 9 15.95 0.37 -60.06
N VAL A 10 16.86 0.74 -59.13
CA VAL A 10 18.30 0.86 -59.43
C VAL A 10 19.03 -0.26 -58.70
N LEU A 11 19.57 -1.18 -59.47
CA LEU A 11 20.54 -2.19 -59.00
C LEU A 11 21.91 -1.51 -58.91
N ILE A 12 22.56 -1.58 -57.76
CA ILE A 12 23.99 -1.26 -57.63
C ILE A 12 24.72 -2.56 -57.29
N ALA A 13 25.58 -2.97 -58.22
CA ALA A 13 26.49 -4.11 -58.06
C ALA A 13 27.66 -3.73 -57.15
N ALA A 14 27.95 -4.59 -56.19
CA ALA A 14 29.07 -4.45 -55.27
C ALA A 14 30.33 -5.09 -55.86
N VAL A 15 31.42 -4.33 -55.81
CA VAL A 15 32.77 -4.80 -56.11
C VAL A 15 33.38 -5.37 -54.84
N LEU A 16 33.78 -6.63 -54.88
CA LEU A 16 34.56 -7.29 -53.82
C LEU A 16 36.02 -6.86 -53.92
N SER A 17 36.56 -6.22 -52.90
CA SER A 17 37.99 -6.14 -52.63
C SER A 17 38.30 -6.86 -51.33
N ALA A 18 39.06 -7.93 -51.42
CA ALA A 18 39.57 -8.70 -50.31
C ALA A 18 40.66 -7.91 -49.57
N SER A 19 40.40 -7.52 -48.34
CA SER A 19 41.42 -7.13 -47.39
C SER A 19 41.13 -7.89 -46.08
N GLY A 20 42.06 -8.81 -45.74
CA GLY A 20 41.99 -9.60 -44.52
C GLY A 20 41.99 -8.71 -43.28
N LEU A 21 40.93 -8.74 -42.59
CA LEU A 21 40.82 -8.21 -41.22
C LEU A 21 40.71 -9.40 -40.26
N PHE A 22 41.71 -9.49 -39.41
CA PHE A 22 41.68 -10.30 -38.22
C PHE A 22 40.38 -10.00 -37.45
N VAL A 23 39.43 -10.89 -37.50
CA VAL A 23 38.30 -10.88 -36.55
C VAL A 23 38.86 -11.39 -35.22
N SER A 24 39.28 -10.47 -34.38
CA SER A 24 39.41 -10.77 -32.94
C SER A 24 38.02 -11.26 -32.51
N ASN A 25 38.00 -12.48 -32.01
CA ASN A 25 36.86 -13.05 -31.28
C ASN A 25 36.60 -12.17 -30.06
N ALA A 26 35.90 -11.04 -30.28
CA ALA A 26 35.23 -10.34 -29.19
C ALA A 26 34.15 -11.33 -28.75
N GLY A 27 34.40 -11.93 -27.59
CA GLY A 27 33.46 -12.85 -26.96
C GLY A 27 32.07 -12.23 -27.02
N SER A 28 31.14 -13.01 -27.58
CA SER A 28 29.74 -12.80 -27.36
C SER A 28 29.56 -12.65 -25.85
N SER A 29 29.50 -11.40 -25.36
CA SER A 29 28.96 -11.12 -24.05
C SER A 29 27.55 -11.67 -24.11
N GLU A 30 27.39 -12.89 -23.64
CA GLU A 30 26.11 -13.51 -23.42
C GLU A 30 25.20 -12.47 -22.78
N LEU A 31 24.11 -12.17 -23.43
CA LEU A 31 22.89 -11.66 -22.81
C LEU A 31 22.35 -12.74 -21.82
N SER A 32 23.24 -13.27 -20.99
CA SER A 32 23.01 -14.34 -20.03
C SER A 32 22.38 -13.82 -18.73
N GLY A 33 21.46 -12.89 -18.85
CA GLY A 33 20.75 -12.31 -17.71
C GLY A 33 19.27 -12.60 -17.64
N LEU A 34 18.68 -13.15 -18.72
CA LEU A 34 17.29 -13.62 -18.67
C LEU A 34 17.32 -15.14 -18.49
N PRO A 35 16.71 -15.69 -17.43
CA PRO A 35 16.54 -17.13 -17.33
C PRO A 35 15.82 -17.58 -18.59
N PRO A 36 16.20 -18.75 -19.20
CA PRO A 36 15.47 -19.27 -20.34
C PRO A 36 14.01 -19.43 -19.96
N LEU A 37 13.14 -18.60 -20.55
CA LEU A 37 11.68 -18.61 -20.37
C LEU A 37 11.04 -19.97 -20.73
N LEU A 38 11.84 -20.94 -21.18
CA LEU A 38 11.42 -22.22 -21.75
C LEU A 38 11.97 -23.45 -21.01
N THR A 39 12.67 -23.29 -19.91
CA THR A 39 12.94 -24.47 -19.10
C THR A 39 11.63 -24.87 -18.45
N SER A 40 11.20 -26.10 -18.73
CA SER A 40 10.11 -26.76 -18.00
C SER A 40 10.26 -26.43 -16.51
N PHE A 41 9.25 -25.79 -15.92
CA PHE A 41 9.23 -25.58 -14.48
C PHE A 41 9.13 -26.95 -13.80
N GLY A 42 10.24 -27.69 -13.77
CA GLY A 42 10.35 -28.90 -12.97
C GLY A 42 10.08 -28.53 -11.52
N MET A 43 8.93 -28.92 -11.01
CA MET A 43 8.67 -28.79 -9.60
C MET A 43 9.26 -30.00 -8.92
N ASP A 44 10.27 -29.75 -8.10
CA ASP A 44 10.98 -30.79 -7.35
C ASP A 44 10.11 -31.46 -6.26
N SER A 45 8.95 -30.84 -5.97
CA SER A 45 7.94 -31.29 -5.01
C SER A 45 6.53 -30.91 -5.50
N PRO A 46 5.49 -31.61 -5.02
CA PRO A 46 4.11 -31.24 -5.30
C PRO A 46 3.83 -29.79 -4.89
N LEU A 47 3.16 -29.04 -5.76
CA LEU A 47 2.67 -27.71 -5.41
C LEU A 47 1.51 -27.84 -4.45
N GLU A 48 1.56 -27.10 -3.34
CA GLU A 48 0.50 -27.12 -2.32
C GLU A 48 0.02 -25.69 -2.02
N PHE A 49 -1.27 -25.59 -1.70
CA PHE A 49 -1.85 -24.40 -1.10
C PHE A 49 -2.43 -24.76 0.26
N CYS A 50 -1.92 -24.13 1.32
CA CYS A 50 -2.34 -24.38 2.70
C CYS A 50 -2.28 -25.88 3.11
N GLY A 51 -1.28 -26.61 2.61
CA GLY A 51 -1.11 -28.06 2.89
C GLY A 51 -1.96 -28.99 2.01
N VAL A 52 -2.72 -28.47 1.06
CA VAL A 52 -3.50 -29.26 0.10
C VAL A 52 -2.81 -29.25 -1.25
N LYS A 53 -2.63 -30.45 -1.84
CA LYS A 53 -1.98 -30.62 -3.15
C LYS A 53 -2.83 -29.99 -4.25
N VAL A 54 -2.18 -29.15 -5.09
CA VAL A 54 -2.79 -28.62 -6.32
C VAL A 54 -2.75 -29.71 -7.41
N PRO A 55 -3.89 -30.04 -8.07
CA PRO A 55 -3.97 -31.15 -9.02
C PRO A 55 -3.36 -30.78 -10.40
N LEU A 56 -2.04 -30.56 -10.46
CA LEU A 56 -1.35 -30.19 -11.69
C LEU A 56 -1.23 -31.36 -12.70
N GLU A 57 -1.61 -32.55 -12.33
CA GLU A 57 -1.83 -33.69 -13.25
C GLU A 57 -3.02 -33.45 -14.19
N THR A 58 -3.97 -32.58 -13.80
CA THR A 58 -5.07 -32.14 -14.65
C THR A 58 -4.56 -31.08 -15.64
N PRO A 59 -4.62 -31.31 -16.96
CA PRO A 59 -4.02 -30.40 -17.95
C PRO A 59 -4.55 -28.95 -17.85
N GLU A 60 -5.84 -28.77 -17.65
CA GLU A 60 -6.49 -27.45 -17.55
C GLU A 60 -6.05 -26.68 -16.30
N VAL A 61 -5.81 -27.38 -15.20
CA VAL A 61 -5.29 -26.79 -13.96
C VAL A 61 -3.84 -26.35 -14.16
N ARG A 62 -3.02 -27.21 -14.79
CA ARG A 62 -1.63 -26.92 -15.13
C ARG A 62 -1.53 -25.70 -16.04
N GLU A 63 -2.29 -25.66 -17.14
CA GLU A 63 -2.26 -24.55 -18.09
C GLU A 63 -2.59 -23.22 -17.41
N ARG A 64 -3.63 -23.18 -16.56
CA ARG A 64 -3.99 -21.97 -15.82
C ARG A 64 -2.89 -21.53 -14.86
N PHE A 65 -2.26 -22.46 -14.16
CA PHE A 65 -1.16 -22.17 -13.25
C PHE A 65 0.06 -21.64 -14.00
N GLU A 66 0.51 -22.33 -15.05
CA GLU A 66 1.67 -21.92 -15.86
C GLU A 66 1.46 -20.54 -16.45
N LYS A 67 0.26 -20.23 -16.95
CA LYS A 67 -0.10 -18.93 -17.45
C LYS A 67 0.07 -17.83 -16.38
N GLU A 68 -0.45 -18.02 -15.16
CA GLU A 68 -0.32 -17.02 -14.09
C GLU A 68 1.14 -16.86 -13.63
N LEU A 69 1.88 -17.95 -13.55
CA LEU A 69 3.29 -17.93 -13.23
C LEU A 69 4.10 -17.14 -14.27
N LEU A 70 3.89 -17.42 -15.57
CA LEU A 70 4.54 -16.71 -16.66
C LEU A 70 4.21 -15.22 -16.68
N LEU A 71 2.94 -14.85 -16.49
CA LEU A 71 2.52 -13.45 -16.40
C LEU A 71 3.17 -12.74 -15.21
N THR A 72 3.30 -13.41 -14.08
CA THR A 72 3.97 -12.87 -12.90
C THR A 72 5.47 -12.69 -13.13
N LEU A 73 6.13 -13.68 -13.74
CA LEU A 73 7.55 -13.61 -14.09
C LEU A 73 7.83 -12.52 -15.14
N TRP A 74 6.94 -12.35 -16.11
CA TRP A 74 7.05 -11.29 -17.10
C TRP A 74 6.96 -9.89 -16.49
N ASN A 75 6.15 -9.70 -15.45
CA ASN A 75 6.05 -8.44 -14.72
C ASN A 75 7.20 -8.27 -13.70
N ARG A 76 8.44 -8.31 -14.21
CA ARG A 76 9.66 -8.30 -13.38
C ARG A 76 9.71 -7.14 -12.39
N SER A 77 9.36 -5.94 -12.82
CA SER A 77 9.40 -4.75 -11.95
C SER A 77 8.51 -4.91 -10.72
N GLN A 78 7.28 -5.38 -10.93
CA GLN A 78 6.34 -5.62 -9.84
C GLN A 78 6.82 -6.74 -8.91
N THR A 79 7.34 -7.82 -9.48
CA THR A 79 7.87 -8.97 -8.73
C THR A 79 9.08 -8.58 -7.88
N ILE A 80 10.01 -7.80 -8.42
CA ILE A 80 11.14 -7.25 -7.65
C ILE A 80 10.65 -6.39 -6.48
N LEU A 81 9.64 -5.55 -6.68
CA LEU A 81 9.07 -4.75 -5.60
C LEU A 81 8.38 -5.60 -4.53
N TRP A 82 7.75 -6.73 -4.89
CA TRP A 82 7.22 -7.68 -3.91
C TRP A 82 8.34 -8.28 -3.06
N LEU A 83 9.40 -8.77 -3.69
CA LEU A 83 10.59 -9.30 -3.01
C LEU A 83 11.18 -8.26 -2.06
N LYS A 84 11.39 -7.03 -2.52
CA LYS A 84 11.96 -5.95 -1.68
C LYS A 84 11.07 -5.63 -0.47
N ARG A 85 9.73 -5.64 -0.60
CA ARG A 85 8.78 -5.36 0.48
C ARG A 85 8.54 -6.56 1.40
N SER A 86 8.71 -7.77 0.90
CA SER A 86 8.37 -8.99 1.64
C SER A 86 9.07 -9.05 3.01
N ARG A 87 10.37 -8.74 3.08
CA ARG A 87 11.13 -8.72 4.34
C ARG A 87 10.64 -7.66 5.33
N ARG A 88 10.00 -6.59 4.83
CA ARG A 88 9.45 -5.54 5.69
C ARG A 88 8.17 -5.95 6.39
N TYR A 89 7.25 -6.60 5.70
CA TYR A 89 5.88 -6.79 6.18
C TYR A 89 5.48 -8.24 6.45
N LEU A 90 5.97 -9.20 5.63
CA LEU A 90 5.54 -10.60 5.77
C LEU A 90 5.90 -11.24 7.12
N PRO A 91 7.02 -10.93 7.79
CA PRO A 91 7.29 -11.52 9.11
C PRO A 91 6.21 -11.20 10.14
N HIS A 92 5.66 -9.97 10.12
CA HIS A 92 4.57 -9.56 11.02
C HIS A 92 3.25 -10.28 10.68
N ILE A 93 2.91 -10.36 9.39
CA ILE A 93 1.71 -11.07 8.93
C ILE A 93 1.81 -12.55 9.32
N GLU A 94 2.94 -13.20 9.03
CA GLU A 94 3.18 -14.61 9.32
C GLU A 94 3.08 -14.93 10.81
N GLN A 95 3.66 -14.08 11.66
CA GLN A 95 3.55 -14.21 13.10
C GLN A 95 2.09 -14.16 13.56
N MET A 96 1.30 -13.24 13.02
CA MET A 96 -0.12 -13.09 13.37
C MET A 96 -0.94 -14.30 12.89
N LEU A 97 -0.69 -14.80 11.67
CA LEU A 97 -1.34 -16.01 11.16
C LEU A 97 -1.03 -17.20 12.05
N LYS A 98 0.26 -17.43 12.37
CA LYS A 98 0.70 -18.51 13.25
C LYS A 98 0.06 -18.46 14.63
N GLN A 99 0.00 -17.28 15.26
CA GLN A 99 -0.62 -17.08 16.57
C GLN A 99 -2.11 -17.40 16.59
N ASN A 100 -2.77 -17.34 15.44
CA ASN A 100 -4.21 -17.63 15.29
C ASN A 100 -4.50 -18.96 14.58
N GLY A 101 -3.49 -19.82 14.38
CA GLY A 101 -3.66 -21.15 13.83
C GLY A 101 -3.98 -21.20 12.33
N LEU A 102 -3.74 -20.11 11.58
CA LEU A 102 -3.96 -20.09 10.14
C LEU A 102 -2.71 -20.57 9.38
N PRO A 103 -2.90 -21.19 8.19
CA PRO A 103 -1.81 -21.58 7.32
C PRO A 103 -0.96 -20.38 6.89
N GLY A 104 0.36 -20.57 6.86
CA GLY A 104 1.31 -19.53 6.48
C GLY A 104 1.14 -19.01 5.04
N ASP A 105 0.56 -19.82 4.15
CA ASP A 105 0.33 -19.44 2.75
C ASP A 105 -0.66 -18.28 2.59
N ILE A 106 -1.56 -18.07 3.55
CA ILE A 106 -2.49 -16.94 3.57
C ILE A 106 -1.78 -15.58 3.47
N LYS A 107 -0.53 -15.48 3.94
CA LYS A 107 0.28 -14.25 3.80
C LYS A 107 0.46 -13.79 2.35
N TYR A 108 0.51 -14.74 1.39
CA TYR A 108 0.71 -14.42 -0.02
C TYR A 108 -0.51 -13.75 -0.66
N ILE A 109 -1.68 -13.88 -0.03
CA ILE A 109 -2.90 -13.15 -0.43
C ILE A 109 -2.67 -11.64 -0.29
N ALA A 110 -2.09 -11.16 0.81
CA ALA A 110 -1.80 -9.73 0.98
C ALA A 110 -0.83 -9.19 -0.11
N VAL A 111 0.10 -10.03 -0.59
CA VAL A 111 0.97 -9.67 -1.72
C VAL A 111 0.16 -9.58 -3.01
N ALA A 112 -0.67 -10.58 -3.31
CA ALA A 112 -1.49 -10.64 -4.51
C ALA A 112 -2.52 -9.48 -4.58
N GLU A 113 -3.07 -9.06 -3.43
CA GLU A 113 -4.07 -8.00 -3.32
C GLU A 113 -3.49 -6.60 -3.49
N SER A 114 -2.39 -6.30 -2.82
CA SER A 114 -1.92 -4.92 -2.69
C SER A 114 -0.44 -4.72 -3.04
N ALA A 115 0.28 -5.77 -3.39
CA ALA A 115 1.75 -5.71 -3.47
C ALA A 115 2.39 -5.20 -2.15
N LEU A 116 1.75 -5.46 -1.01
CA LEU A 116 2.13 -4.97 0.32
C LEU A 116 2.19 -3.43 0.41
N LEU A 117 1.28 -2.74 -0.27
CA LEU A 117 1.16 -1.28 -0.22
C LEU A 117 0.00 -0.86 0.70
N PRO A 118 0.26 -0.09 1.78
CA PRO A 118 -0.79 0.37 2.70
C PRO A 118 -1.81 1.29 2.03
N HIS A 119 -1.39 2.01 0.99
CA HIS A 119 -2.25 2.95 0.25
C HIS A 119 -2.82 2.37 -1.05
N ALA A 120 -2.64 1.07 -1.31
CA ALA A 120 -3.28 0.44 -2.46
C ALA A 120 -4.80 0.64 -2.40
N GLY A 121 -5.39 0.98 -3.54
CA GLY A 121 -6.83 1.19 -3.66
C GLY A 121 -7.35 0.72 -5.00
N SER A 122 -8.52 0.07 -5.01
CA SER A 122 -9.21 -0.36 -6.22
C SER A 122 -10.26 0.68 -6.66
N ARG A 123 -10.68 0.60 -7.93
CA ARG A 123 -11.78 1.42 -8.45
C ARG A 123 -13.12 1.15 -7.74
N ARG A 124 -13.27 -0.03 -7.11
CA ARG A 124 -14.45 -0.42 -6.34
C ARG A 124 -14.39 0.03 -4.88
N GLY A 125 -13.31 0.70 -4.44
CA GLY A 125 -13.17 1.21 -3.07
C GLY A 125 -12.55 0.21 -2.08
N ALA A 126 -11.97 -0.90 -2.54
CA ALA A 126 -11.13 -1.74 -1.70
C ALA A 126 -9.83 -1.02 -1.37
N ILE A 127 -9.33 -1.10 -0.13
CA ILE A 127 -8.17 -0.33 0.36
C ILE A 127 -7.25 -1.20 1.23
N GLY A 128 -5.93 -0.89 1.15
CA GLY A 128 -4.92 -1.34 2.08
C GLY A 128 -4.31 -2.70 1.76
N PHE A 129 -3.56 -3.27 2.71
CA PHE A 129 -2.80 -4.50 2.54
C PHE A 129 -3.64 -5.69 2.06
N TRP A 130 -4.85 -5.80 2.59
CA TRP A 130 -5.78 -6.91 2.35
C TRP A 130 -6.94 -6.53 1.41
N GLN A 131 -6.94 -5.33 0.85
CA GLN A 131 -7.99 -4.83 -0.06
C GLN A 131 -9.42 -5.00 0.47
N PHE A 132 -9.64 -4.69 1.75
CA PHE A 132 -10.97 -4.71 2.32
C PHE A 132 -11.89 -3.65 1.71
N MET A 133 -13.11 -4.04 1.37
CA MET A 133 -14.22 -3.10 1.19
C MET A 133 -14.59 -2.48 2.54
N ALA A 134 -15.12 -1.26 2.55
CA ALA A 134 -15.39 -0.55 3.80
C ALA A 134 -16.34 -1.32 4.72
N ASP A 135 -17.44 -1.84 4.18
CA ASP A 135 -18.45 -2.55 4.97
C ASP A 135 -17.92 -3.90 5.49
N THR A 136 -17.19 -4.64 4.66
CA THR A 136 -16.50 -5.85 5.11
C THR A 136 -15.47 -5.53 6.19
N GLY A 137 -14.68 -4.48 6.02
CA GLY A 137 -13.71 -4.05 7.03
C GLY A 137 -14.37 -3.75 8.38
N ARG A 138 -15.47 -2.99 8.38
CA ARG A 138 -16.26 -2.70 9.60
C ARG A 138 -16.85 -3.95 10.23
N LYS A 139 -17.41 -4.87 9.42
CA LYS A 139 -17.92 -6.17 9.90
C LYS A 139 -16.86 -6.94 10.68
N TYR A 140 -15.60 -6.88 10.24
CA TYR A 140 -14.47 -7.54 10.90
C TYR A 140 -13.68 -6.62 11.86
N GLY A 141 -14.31 -5.52 12.32
CA GLY A 141 -13.83 -4.70 13.44
C GLY A 141 -12.79 -3.66 13.09
N LEU A 142 -12.75 -3.19 11.82
CA LEU A 142 -11.91 -2.06 11.43
C LEU A 142 -12.66 -0.73 11.59
N ASN A 143 -12.01 0.25 12.22
CA ASN A 143 -12.50 1.62 12.27
C ASN A 143 -12.21 2.31 10.93
N ILE A 144 -13.27 2.86 10.34
CA ILE A 144 -13.19 3.58 9.07
C ILE A 144 -14.07 4.83 9.21
N ASP A 145 -13.43 5.96 9.49
CA ASP A 145 -14.07 7.25 9.69
C ASP A 145 -13.26 8.39 9.06
N GLU A 146 -13.56 9.64 9.42
CA GLU A 146 -12.83 10.81 8.90
C GLU A 146 -11.39 10.94 9.43
N TYR A 147 -11.08 10.34 10.60
CA TYR A 147 -9.76 10.41 11.25
C TYR A 147 -8.88 9.22 10.92
N VAL A 148 -9.48 8.05 10.76
CA VAL A 148 -8.74 6.80 10.54
C VAL A 148 -9.37 5.95 9.46
N ASP A 149 -8.52 5.17 8.78
CA ASP A 149 -8.92 4.08 7.89
C ASP A 149 -8.01 2.88 8.17
N GLU A 150 -8.42 2.04 9.13
CA GLU A 150 -7.62 0.93 9.63
C GLU A 150 -7.38 -0.19 8.61
N ARG A 151 -8.02 -0.14 7.44
CA ARG A 151 -7.68 -1.03 6.32
C ARG A 151 -6.23 -0.86 5.85
N ARG A 152 -5.65 0.32 6.10
CA ARG A 152 -4.26 0.68 5.75
C ARG A 152 -3.25 0.25 6.81
N ASN A 153 -3.69 -0.02 8.03
CA ASN A 153 -2.82 -0.46 9.12
C ASN A 153 -2.50 -1.95 8.96
N LEU A 154 -1.21 -2.29 9.01
CA LEU A 154 -0.74 -3.67 8.85
C LEU A 154 -1.37 -4.62 9.88
N PHE A 155 -1.37 -4.23 11.14
CA PHE A 155 -1.78 -5.08 12.24
C PHE A 155 -3.29 -5.22 12.35
N PHE A 156 -4.03 -4.09 12.30
CA PHE A 156 -5.49 -4.12 12.37
C PHE A 156 -6.11 -4.83 11.18
N SER A 157 -5.64 -4.53 9.96
CA SER A 157 -6.16 -5.19 8.76
C SER A 157 -5.81 -6.68 8.71
N THR A 158 -4.63 -7.09 9.20
CA THR A 158 -4.28 -8.51 9.31
C THR A 158 -5.14 -9.22 10.35
N ALA A 159 -5.42 -8.60 11.52
CA ALA A 159 -6.33 -9.17 12.51
C ALA A 159 -7.76 -9.33 11.95
N ALA A 160 -8.23 -8.39 11.15
CA ALA A 160 -9.52 -8.50 10.46
C ALA A 160 -9.50 -9.63 9.41
N ALA A 161 -8.41 -9.75 8.64
CA ALA A 161 -8.24 -10.84 7.66
C ALA A 161 -8.23 -12.22 8.33
N VAL A 162 -7.55 -12.36 9.47
CA VAL A 162 -7.55 -13.59 10.27
C VAL A 162 -8.99 -14.00 10.65
N ARG A 163 -9.77 -13.06 11.19
CA ARG A 163 -11.18 -13.33 11.54
C ARG A 163 -12.01 -13.74 10.33
N TYR A 164 -11.82 -13.04 9.21
CA TYR A 164 -12.57 -13.30 8.00
C TYR A 164 -12.19 -14.66 7.39
N PHE A 165 -10.92 -15.00 7.26
CA PHE A 165 -10.49 -16.30 6.73
C PHE A 165 -10.91 -17.46 7.62
N ASN A 166 -10.93 -17.32 8.94
CA ASN A 166 -11.48 -18.33 9.84
C ASN A 166 -12.98 -18.56 9.57
N GLU A 167 -13.77 -17.48 9.44
CA GLU A 167 -15.21 -17.59 9.12
C GLU A 167 -15.43 -18.26 7.75
N LEU A 168 -14.65 -17.87 6.74
CA LEU A 168 -14.73 -18.44 5.39
C LEU A 168 -14.36 -19.93 5.39
N TYR A 169 -13.30 -20.31 6.09
CA TYR A 169 -12.91 -21.71 6.19
C TYR A 169 -13.96 -22.56 6.91
N GLN A 170 -14.55 -22.06 7.99
CA GLN A 170 -15.65 -22.74 8.68
C GLN A 170 -16.88 -22.95 7.76
N LYS A 171 -17.15 -22.00 6.86
CA LYS A 171 -18.29 -22.07 5.94
C LYS A 171 -18.07 -23.00 4.76
N PHE A 172 -16.87 -23.03 4.20
CA PHE A 172 -16.59 -23.69 2.93
C PHE A 172 -15.73 -24.95 3.06
N GLY A 173 -15.09 -25.18 4.19
CA GLY A 173 -14.33 -26.40 4.50
C GLY A 173 -13.01 -26.56 3.75
N SER A 174 -12.64 -25.61 2.87
CA SER A 174 -11.37 -25.63 2.12
C SER A 174 -10.77 -24.24 2.03
N TRP A 175 -9.43 -24.16 2.01
CA TRP A 175 -8.73 -22.88 1.91
C TRP A 175 -8.81 -22.28 0.51
N GLU A 176 -8.91 -23.12 -0.54
CA GLU A 176 -9.14 -22.67 -1.90
C GLU A 176 -10.50 -21.99 -2.04
N LEU A 177 -11.55 -22.60 -1.50
CA LEU A 177 -12.88 -22.00 -1.50
C LEU A 177 -12.95 -20.78 -0.58
N ALA A 178 -12.27 -20.80 0.55
CA ALA A 178 -12.16 -19.61 1.41
C ALA A 178 -11.49 -18.43 0.69
N ALA A 179 -10.41 -18.67 -0.04
CA ALA A 179 -9.77 -17.65 -0.86
C ALA A 179 -10.64 -17.20 -2.04
N ALA A 180 -11.36 -18.11 -2.69
CA ALA A 180 -12.33 -17.77 -3.74
C ALA A 180 -13.48 -16.90 -3.19
N ALA A 181 -14.03 -17.25 -2.01
CA ALA A 181 -15.06 -16.46 -1.33
C ALA A 181 -14.57 -15.07 -0.92
N TYR A 182 -13.31 -14.96 -0.49
CA TYR A 182 -12.67 -13.69 -0.19
C TYR A 182 -12.64 -12.77 -1.43
N ASN A 183 -12.30 -13.33 -2.60
CA ASN A 183 -12.16 -12.60 -3.85
C ASN A 183 -13.51 -12.18 -4.48
N MET A 184 -14.48 -13.11 -4.59
CA MET A 184 -15.75 -12.86 -5.29
C MET A 184 -16.96 -12.61 -4.39
N GLY A 185 -16.79 -12.82 -3.09
CA GLY A 185 -17.87 -12.73 -2.10
C GLY A 185 -18.52 -14.08 -1.78
N GLU A 186 -18.88 -14.26 -0.51
CA GLU A 186 -19.42 -15.49 0.04
C GLU A 186 -20.72 -15.95 -0.67
N ALA A 187 -21.65 -15.01 -0.89
CA ALA A 187 -22.96 -15.34 -1.48
C ALA A 187 -22.82 -15.80 -2.93
N GLY A 188 -21.92 -15.15 -3.70
CA GLY A 188 -21.64 -15.53 -5.08
C GLY A 188 -21.04 -16.92 -5.18
N LEU A 189 -20.00 -17.21 -4.38
CA LEU A 189 -19.40 -18.55 -4.38
C LEU A 189 -20.40 -19.64 -3.96
N ARG A 190 -21.20 -19.37 -2.93
CA ARG A 190 -22.22 -20.33 -2.48
C ARG A 190 -23.24 -20.65 -3.57
N ALA A 191 -23.69 -19.64 -4.32
CA ALA A 191 -24.61 -19.82 -5.43
C ALA A 191 -24.00 -20.73 -6.53
N GLU A 192 -22.73 -20.48 -6.88
CA GLU A 192 -22.02 -21.30 -7.88
C GLU A 192 -21.82 -22.76 -7.43
N ILE A 193 -21.50 -22.98 -6.15
CA ILE A 193 -21.39 -24.33 -5.56
C ILE A 193 -22.72 -25.06 -5.65
N MET A 194 -23.83 -24.39 -5.35
CA MET A 194 -25.18 -24.99 -5.40
C MET A 194 -25.62 -25.27 -6.84
N GLU A 195 -25.38 -24.36 -7.77
CA GLU A 195 -25.80 -24.51 -9.17
C GLU A 195 -24.98 -25.59 -9.90
N GLN A 196 -23.68 -25.67 -9.59
CA GLN A 196 -22.74 -26.57 -10.27
C GLN A 196 -22.60 -27.92 -9.52
N GLU A 197 -23.24 -28.09 -8.40
CA GLU A 197 -23.27 -29.32 -7.58
C GLU A 197 -21.85 -29.84 -7.23
N THR A 198 -20.86 -28.94 -7.08
CA THR A 198 -19.49 -29.31 -6.71
C THR A 198 -18.92 -28.29 -5.74
N ASN A 199 -18.12 -28.75 -4.78
CA ASN A 199 -17.33 -27.95 -3.86
C ASN A 199 -15.80 -28.03 -4.16
N ASN A 200 -15.43 -28.55 -5.32
CA ASN A 200 -14.04 -28.57 -5.76
C ASN A 200 -13.72 -27.28 -6.53
N TYR A 201 -12.87 -26.42 -5.96
CA TYR A 201 -12.48 -25.15 -6.58
C TYR A 201 -12.01 -25.31 -8.04
N TYR A 202 -11.25 -26.36 -8.32
CA TYR A 202 -10.65 -26.59 -9.65
C TYR A 202 -11.66 -27.03 -10.72
N GLN A 203 -12.84 -27.48 -10.29
CA GLN A 203 -13.96 -27.90 -11.15
C GLN A 203 -15.03 -26.81 -11.30
N LEU A 204 -15.07 -25.82 -10.42
CA LEU A 204 -16.02 -24.71 -10.48
C LEU A 204 -15.72 -23.76 -11.65
N TYR A 205 -16.76 -23.43 -12.41
CA TYR A 205 -16.74 -22.38 -13.40
C TYR A 205 -17.11 -21.05 -12.75
N LEU A 206 -16.08 -20.34 -12.28
CA LEU A 206 -16.19 -19.05 -11.56
C LEU A 206 -15.90 -17.88 -12.51
N PRO A 207 -16.15 -16.62 -12.09
CA PRO A 207 -15.65 -15.45 -12.80
C PRO A 207 -14.15 -15.57 -13.05
N LEU A 208 -13.67 -15.14 -14.23
CA LEU A 208 -12.30 -15.37 -14.69
C LEU A 208 -11.24 -14.88 -13.67
N GLU A 209 -11.48 -13.76 -12.99
CA GLU A 209 -10.60 -13.27 -11.95
C GLU A 209 -10.46 -14.27 -10.80
N THR A 210 -11.55 -14.83 -10.32
CA THR A 210 -11.58 -15.82 -9.23
C THR A 210 -10.96 -17.15 -9.66
N GLN A 211 -11.20 -17.60 -10.92
CA GLN A 211 -10.51 -18.79 -11.45
C GLN A 211 -8.98 -18.67 -11.47
N ARG A 212 -8.47 -17.44 -11.63
CA ARG A 212 -7.02 -17.13 -11.66
C ARG A 212 -6.42 -16.89 -10.29
N TYR A 213 -7.26 -16.63 -9.29
CA TYR A 213 -6.84 -16.06 -8.03
C TYR A 213 -5.88 -16.96 -7.25
N ILE A 214 -6.22 -18.24 -7.07
CA ILE A 214 -5.34 -19.21 -6.39
C ILE A 214 -4.00 -19.35 -7.12
N PHE A 215 -4.02 -19.42 -8.45
CA PHE A 215 -2.79 -19.56 -9.23
C PHE A 215 -1.89 -18.32 -9.14
N ARG A 216 -2.48 -17.13 -9.03
CA ARG A 216 -1.73 -15.89 -8.73
C ARG A 216 -1.06 -15.97 -7.35
N ILE A 217 -1.80 -16.42 -6.33
CA ILE A 217 -1.26 -16.59 -4.97
C ILE A 217 -0.11 -17.62 -4.96
N LEU A 218 -0.28 -18.73 -5.67
CA LEU A 218 0.74 -19.77 -5.81
C LEU A 218 1.98 -19.27 -6.54
N SER A 219 1.81 -18.45 -7.58
CA SER A 219 2.94 -17.82 -8.29
C SER A 219 3.72 -16.89 -7.35
N VAL A 220 3.02 -16.09 -6.54
CA VAL A 220 3.64 -15.27 -5.49
C VAL A 220 4.41 -16.15 -4.49
N LYS A 221 3.77 -17.22 -3.98
CA LYS A 221 4.38 -18.18 -3.06
C LYS A 221 5.71 -18.73 -3.60
N LEU A 222 5.68 -19.29 -4.80
CA LEU A 222 6.85 -19.90 -5.41
C LEU A 222 8.01 -18.93 -5.55
N ILE A 223 7.74 -17.74 -6.11
CA ILE A 223 8.77 -16.72 -6.35
C ILE A 223 9.34 -16.16 -5.04
N LEU A 224 8.51 -15.95 -4.04
CA LEU A 224 8.99 -15.43 -2.75
C LEU A 224 9.70 -16.49 -1.90
N THR A 225 9.41 -17.76 -2.12
CA THR A 225 10.06 -18.86 -1.41
C THR A 225 11.47 -19.15 -1.97
N ASP A 226 11.62 -19.14 -3.28
CA ASP A 226 12.90 -19.38 -3.95
C ASP A 226 13.06 -18.40 -5.15
N PRO A 227 13.40 -17.14 -4.91
CA PRO A 227 13.51 -16.15 -5.96
C PRO A 227 14.60 -16.46 -6.99
N GLU A 228 15.71 -17.07 -6.58
CA GLU A 228 16.82 -17.38 -7.49
C GLU A 228 16.44 -18.41 -8.54
N LYS A 229 15.65 -19.44 -8.18
CA LYS A 229 15.10 -20.42 -9.11
C LYS A 229 14.30 -19.75 -10.24
N TYR A 230 13.66 -18.62 -9.96
CA TYR A 230 12.85 -17.84 -10.91
C TYR A 230 13.59 -16.64 -11.52
N GLY A 231 14.93 -16.59 -11.38
CA GLY A 231 15.79 -15.60 -12.00
C GLY A 231 15.80 -14.24 -11.32
N PHE A 232 15.49 -14.17 -10.02
CA PHE A 232 15.58 -12.97 -9.22
C PHE A 232 16.71 -13.11 -8.21
N LYS A 233 17.87 -12.52 -8.51
CA LYS A 233 19.02 -12.49 -7.60
C LYS A 233 19.02 -11.15 -6.87
N LEU A 234 18.72 -11.18 -5.57
CA LEU A 234 18.75 -10.03 -4.69
C LEU A 234 19.75 -10.30 -3.57
N VAL A 235 20.62 -9.34 -3.31
CA VAL A 235 21.50 -9.33 -2.14
C VAL A 235 20.77 -8.67 -0.96
N ASN A 236 21.32 -8.83 0.25
CA ASN A 236 20.65 -8.33 1.46
C ASN A 236 20.31 -6.84 1.40
N ASP A 237 21.16 -6.01 0.82
CA ASP A 237 20.98 -4.56 0.71
C ASP A 237 19.93 -4.15 -0.33
N ASP A 238 19.52 -5.08 -1.20
CA ASP A 238 18.43 -4.83 -2.14
C ASP A 238 17.04 -4.80 -1.48
N TYR A 239 16.90 -5.46 -0.34
CA TYR A 239 15.63 -5.52 0.38
C TYR A 239 15.35 -4.23 1.15
N TYR A 240 14.09 -3.83 1.22
CA TYR A 240 13.73 -2.71 2.08
C TYR A 240 13.90 -3.07 3.56
N PRO A 241 14.34 -2.10 4.38
CA PRO A 241 14.55 -2.33 5.81
C PRO A 241 13.33 -2.95 6.50
N PRO A 242 13.54 -3.77 7.53
CA PRO A 242 12.43 -4.30 8.34
C PRO A 242 11.53 -3.19 8.87
N PHE A 243 10.24 -3.50 9.04
CA PHE A 243 9.28 -2.57 9.66
C PHE A 243 9.54 -2.52 11.18
N ALA A 244 10.40 -1.59 11.58
CA ALA A 244 10.83 -1.41 12.95
C ALA A 244 10.28 -0.11 13.53
N PHE A 245 9.74 -0.19 14.74
CA PHE A 245 9.09 0.92 15.42
C PHE A 245 9.10 0.72 16.93
N ASP A 246 8.87 1.79 17.67
CA ASP A 246 8.39 1.75 19.05
C ASP A 246 6.91 2.11 19.07
N THR A 247 6.21 1.70 20.12
CA THR A 247 4.80 2.05 20.33
C THR A 247 4.69 2.96 21.52
N VAL A 248 3.99 4.09 21.35
CA VAL A 248 3.65 5.00 22.44
C VAL A 248 2.13 5.11 22.57
N GLN A 249 1.67 5.33 23.79
CA GLN A 249 0.29 5.69 24.06
C GLN A 249 0.22 7.21 24.30
N VAL A 250 -0.70 7.88 23.58
CA VAL A 250 -0.97 9.30 23.75
C VAL A 250 -2.41 9.50 24.17
N ASP A 251 -2.61 10.32 25.19
CA ASP A 251 -3.94 10.75 25.66
C ASP A 251 -4.22 12.15 25.08
N CYS A 252 -5.09 12.19 24.09
CA CYS A 252 -5.54 13.42 23.43
C CYS A 252 -6.80 13.93 24.12
N ARG A 253 -6.67 14.86 25.09
CA ARG A 253 -7.82 15.49 25.77
C ARG A 253 -8.67 16.36 24.85
N GLN A 254 -8.18 16.66 23.67
CA GLN A 254 -8.84 17.33 22.55
C GLN A 254 -8.12 16.96 21.26
N GLU A 255 -8.66 17.39 20.11
CA GLU A 255 -7.95 17.19 18.84
C GLU A 255 -6.50 17.66 18.92
N THR A 256 -5.59 16.75 18.63
CA THR A 256 -4.14 16.97 18.75
C THR A 256 -3.46 16.84 17.39
N PRO A 257 -2.69 17.85 16.96
CA PRO A 257 -1.97 17.78 15.69
C PRO A 257 -0.91 16.67 15.68
N ILE A 258 -0.89 15.87 14.62
CA ILE A 258 0.13 14.81 14.42
C ILE A 258 1.55 15.37 14.44
N ARG A 259 1.76 16.65 14.06
CA ARG A 259 3.08 17.31 14.16
C ARG A 259 3.62 17.36 15.60
N ILE A 260 2.73 17.40 16.61
CA ILE A 260 3.14 17.35 18.02
C ILE A 260 3.71 15.98 18.34
N ILE A 261 3.05 14.91 17.88
CA ILE A 261 3.56 13.53 18.02
C ILE A 261 4.94 13.40 17.37
N ALA A 262 5.08 13.93 16.15
CA ALA A 262 6.35 13.90 15.42
C ALA A 262 7.48 14.59 16.19
N ARG A 263 7.22 15.80 16.69
CA ARG A 263 8.19 16.55 17.51
C ARG A 263 8.52 15.84 18.83
N SER A 264 7.53 15.25 19.48
CA SER A 264 7.72 14.46 20.72
C SER A 264 8.58 13.21 20.47
N ALA A 265 8.50 12.62 19.29
CA ALA A 265 9.32 11.51 18.87
C ALA A 265 10.65 11.92 18.22
N ASN A 266 11.05 13.21 18.30
CA ASN A 266 12.24 13.78 17.65
C ASN A 266 12.32 13.41 16.15
N THR A 267 11.20 13.49 15.44
CA THR A 267 11.09 13.16 14.02
C THR A 267 10.16 14.15 13.29
N TYR A 268 9.87 13.88 12.04
CA TYR A 268 9.03 14.72 11.18
C TYR A 268 7.66 14.08 10.90
N PHE A 269 6.70 14.91 10.52
CA PHE A 269 5.30 14.54 10.28
C PHE A 269 5.14 13.32 9.36
N LYS A 270 5.88 13.29 8.24
CA LYS A 270 5.80 12.20 7.28
C LYS A 270 6.23 10.86 7.88
N ALA A 271 7.25 10.83 8.74
CA ALA A 271 7.70 9.59 9.39
C ALA A 271 6.59 8.97 10.26
N ILE A 272 5.84 9.80 10.99
CA ILE A 272 4.67 9.31 11.75
C ILE A 272 3.58 8.78 10.82
N LYS A 273 3.29 9.48 9.72
CA LYS A 273 2.29 9.05 8.74
C LYS A 273 2.67 7.76 8.02
N ASP A 274 3.95 7.57 7.71
CA ASP A 274 4.45 6.36 7.04
C ASP A 274 4.37 5.12 7.96
N LEU A 275 4.57 5.31 9.27
CA LEU A 275 4.41 4.25 10.27
C LEU A 275 2.94 3.97 10.61
N ASN A 276 2.08 4.98 10.49
CA ASN A 276 0.64 4.91 10.81
C ASN A 276 -0.20 5.34 9.60
N PRO A 277 -0.19 4.55 8.52
CA PRO A 277 -0.86 4.93 7.27
C PRO A 277 -2.39 5.00 7.38
N GLU A 278 -2.96 4.45 8.45
CA GLU A 278 -4.38 4.56 8.79
C GLU A 278 -4.80 5.97 9.18
N LEU A 279 -3.89 6.78 9.72
CA LEU A 279 -4.21 8.14 10.15
C LEU A 279 -4.55 9.02 8.94
N ARG A 280 -5.75 9.57 8.93
CA ARG A 280 -6.22 10.51 7.90
C ARG A 280 -5.96 11.96 8.36
N GLY A 281 -5.81 12.86 7.39
CA GLY A 281 -5.63 14.28 7.74
C GLY A 281 -4.40 14.57 8.61
N HIS A 282 -4.49 15.59 9.45
CA HIS A 282 -3.38 16.19 10.19
C HIS A 282 -3.52 16.10 11.71
N TYR A 283 -4.63 15.55 12.20
CA TYR A 283 -4.98 15.54 13.63
C TYR A 283 -5.40 14.15 14.09
N LEU A 284 -5.12 13.85 15.36
CA LEU A 284 -5.76 12.78 16.09
C LEU A 284 -7.03 13.33 16.76
N ARG A 285 -8.10 12.52 16.79
CA ARG A 285 -9.31 12.88 17.57
C ARG A 285 -9.04 12.79 19.07
N GLU A 286 -9.96 13.32 19.86
CA GLU A 286 -9.98 13.10 21.32
C GLU A 286 -10.03 11.61 21.64
N GLY A 287 -9.28 11.20 22.70
CA GLY A 287 -9.20 9.83 23.18
C GLY A 287 -7.78 9.31 23.31
N ILE A 288 -7.68 8.03 23.65
CA ILE A 288 -6.41 7.32 23.83
C ILE A 288 -6.03 6.64 22.51
N HIS A 289 -4.81 6.92 22.04
CA HIS A 289 -4.28 6.37 20.79
C HIS A 289 -2.97 5.63 21.05
N LYS A 290 -2.81 4.46 20.39
CA LYS A 290 -1.53 3.78 20.26
C LYS A 290 -0.92 4.18 18.93
N ILE A 291 0.24 4.83 18.96
CA ILE A 291 0.91 5.38 17.78
C ILE A 291 2.28 4.71 17.64
N LEU A 292 2.59 4.31 16.41
CA LEU A 292 3.90 3.83 16.06
C LEU A 292 4.82 5.03 15.78
N ILE A 293 5.99 5.00 16.39
CA ILE A 293 7.04 6.02 16.21
C ILE A 293 8.34 5.34 15.77
N PRO A 294 9.31 6.07 15.19
CA PRO A 294 10.57 5.47 14.81
C PRO A 294 11.23 4.70 15.96
N LYS A 295 11.84 3.58 15.62
CA LYS A 295 12.54 2.73 16.59
C LYS A 295 13.60 3.54 17.34
N GLY A 296 13.63 3.43 18.67
CA GLY A 296 14.53 4.18 19.55
C GLY A 296 14.04 5.58 19.93
N SER A 297 12.83 6.01 19.52
CA SER A 297 12.29 7.36 19.79
C SER A 297 11.39 7.42 21.03
N SER A 298 11.18 6.32 21.73
CA SER A 298 10.26 6.26 22.89
C SER A 298 10.83 6.91 24.17
N GLU A 299 12.15 6.97 24.30
CA GLU A 299 12.80 7.58 25.48
C GLU A 299 12.47 9.07 25.58
N GLY A 300 11.98 9.50 26.75
CA GLY A 300 11.57 10.88 27.03
C GLY A 300 10.37 11.37 26.22
N PHE A 301 9.72 10.52 25.41
CA PHE A 301 8.58 10.91 24.58
C PHE A 301 7.46 11.54 25.40
N GLN A 302 7.06 10.93 26.50
CA GLN A 302 5.91 11.41 27.31
C GLN A 302 6.14 12.80 27.90
N GLY A 303 7.36 13.08 28.37
CA GLY A 303 7.71 14.42 28.87
C GLY A 303 7.62 15.49 27.79
N ARG A 304 8.24 15.23 26.63
CA ARG A 304 8.17 16.15 25.48
C ARG A 304 6.73 16.31 24.97
N TYR A 305 5.94 15.23 24.94
CA TYR A 305 4.55 15.29 24.52
C TYR A 305 3.73 16.19 25.44
N ALA A 306 3.82 16.00 26.75
CA ALA A 306 3.09 16.82 27.72
C ALA A 306 3.45 18.31 27.60
N GLU A 307 4.73 18.66 27.48
CA GLU A 307 5.20 20.03 27.29
C GLU A 307 4.66 20.65 26.01
N LEU A 308 4.81 19.95 24.87
CA LEU A 308 4.37 20.44 23.56
C LEU A 308 2.85 20.59 23.45
N VAL A 309 2.08 19.69 24.06
CA VAL A 309 0.61 19.80 24.08
C VAL A 309 0.18 20.99 24.97
N ASN A 310 0.80 21.19 26.12
CA ASN A 310 0.49 22.32 26.99
C ASN A 310 0.79 23.66 26.29
N THR A 311 1.96 23.77 25.66
CA THR A 311 2.33 24.94 24.85
C THR A 311 1.35 25.16 23.71
N TYR A 312 0.98 24.11 22.95
CA TYR A 312 0.00 24.20 21.86
C TYR A 312 -1.36 24.71 22.35
N ASN A 313 -1.83 24.21 23.49
CA ASN A 313 -3.13 24.56 24.04
C ASN A 313 -3.18 26.00 24.58
N SER A 314 -2.08 26.52 25.14
CA SER A 314 -1.97 27.92 25.54
C SER A 314 -2.00 28.82 24.31
N VAL A 315 -1.10 28.59 23.36
CA VAL A 315 -1.02 29.40 22.12
C VAL A 315 -2.31 29.34 21.30
N LYS A 316 -3.02 28.21 21.26
CA LYS A 316 -4.28 28.07 20.51
C LYS A 316 -5.36 29.03 21.01
N LYS A 317 -5.42 29.33 22.30
CA LYS A 317 -6.40 30.26 22.87
C LYS A 317 -6.20 31.68 22.35
N ASP A 318 -4.97 32.11 22.11
CA ASP A 318 -4.61 33.45 21.67
C ASP A 318 -4.72 33.65 20.16
N LYS A 319 -4.84 32.58 19.39
CA LYS A 319 -4.89 32.59 17.93
C LYS A 319 -6.29 32.37 17.35
N ILE A 320 -7.34 32.73 18.10
CA ILE A 320 -8.73 32.58 17.65
C ILE A 320 -9.19 33.86 16.97
N TYR A 321 -9.61 33.73 15.72
CA TYR A 321 -10.31 34.76 14.97
C TYR A 321 -11.82 34.48 14.93
N ILE A 322 -12.65 35.49 15.22
CA ILE A 322 -14.10 35.40 15.10
C ILE A 322 -14.49 35.95 13.74
N VAL A 323 -15.08 35.10 12.90
CA VAL A 323 -15.59 35.50 11.56
C VAL A 323 -16.57 36.63 11.69
N ARG A 324 -16.40 37.70 10.91
CA ARG A 324 -17.24 38.87 10.87
C ARG A 324 -18.18 38.84 9.66
N GLN A 325 -19.21 39.64 9.66
CA GLN A 325 -20.10 39.83 8.50
C GLN A 325 -19.29 40.33 7.30
N GLY A 326 -19.42 39.66 6.14
CA GLY A 326 -18.69 39.99 4.92
C GLY A 326 -17.32 39.26 4.79
N ASP A 327 -16.88 38.56 5.81
CA ASP A 327 -15.66 37.75 5.71
C ASP A 327 -15.84 36.53 4.78
N ASN A 328 -14.78 36.21 4.08
CA ASN A 328 -14.60 34.92 3.43
C ASN A 328 -13.21 34.40 3.70
N LEU A 329 -12.99 33.09 3.49
CA LEU A 329 -11.70 32.43 3.82
C LEU A 329 -10.52 33.09 3.11
N SER A 330 -10.68 33.56 1.87
CA SER A 330 -9.62 34.22 1.10
C SER A 330 -9.27 35.59 1.66
N SER A 331 -10.27 36.38 2.07
CA SER A 331 -10.02 37.68 2.70
C SER A 331 -9.35 37.54 4.06
N ILE A 332 -9.77 36.53 4.83
CA ILE A 332 -9.15 36.22 6.13
C ILE A 332 -7.67 35.76 5.92
N ALA A 333 -7.42 34.86 4.94
CA ALA A 333 -6.07 34.41 4.60
C ALA A 333 -5.16 35.59 4.26
N LYS A 334 -5.64 36.52 3.41
CA LYS A 334 -4.91 37.72 3.04
C LYS A 334 -4.66 38.66 4.25
N LYS A 335 -5.66 38.81 5.12
CA LYS A 335 -5.55 39.64 6.33
C LYS A 335 -4.46 39.18 7.29
N PHE A 336 -4.25 37.89 7.42
CA PHE A 336 -3.27 37.31 8.33
C PHE A 336 -1.98 36.86 7.62
N ASP A 337 -1.83 37.17 6.35
CA ASP A 337 -0.70 36.79 5.52
C ASP A 337 -0.35 35.29 5.61
N VAL A 338 -1.38 34.44 5.52
CA VAL A 338 -1.24 33.00 5.54
C VAL A 338 -1.89 32.38 4.31
N PRO A 339 -1.36 31.22 3.81
CA PRO A 339 -2.01 30.51 2.72
C PRO A 339 -3.43 30.09 3.11
N LEU A 340 -4.41 30.27 2.20
CA LEU A 340 -5.79 29.80 2.38
C LEU A 340 -5.85 28.33 2.80
N ALA A 341 -5.01 27.48 2.19
CA ALA A 341 -4.91 26.06 2.52
C ALA A 341 -4.51 25.83 4.00
N ALA A 342 -3.73 26.72 4.60
CA ALA A 342 -3.36 26.62 6.01
C ALA A 342 -4.58 26.83 6.93
N ILE A 343 -5.42 27.83 6.65
CA ILE A 343 -6.67 28.07 7.40
C ILE A 343 -7.59 26.85 7.31
N ILE A 344 -7.73 26.28 6.11
CA ILE A 344 -8.54 25.08 5.86
C ILE A 344 -8.02 23.90 6.70
N ILE A 345 -6.70 23.67 6.69
CA ILE A 345 -6.06 22.58 7.45
C ILE A 345 -6.23 22.80 8.96
N TRP A 346 -5.96 23.99 9.46
CA TRP A 346 -6.00 24.28 10.89
C TRP A 346 -7.40 24.16 11.48
N ASN A 347 -8.42 24.46 10.66
CA ASN A 347 -9.83 24.49 11.09
C ASN A 347 -10.69 23.37 10.50
N ARG A 348 -10.10 22.46 9.71
CA ARG A 348 -10.80 21.34 9.04
C ARG A 348 -12.03 21.77 8.25
N ILE A 349 -11.92 22.89 7.57
CA ILE A 349 -13.03 23.43 6.81
C ILE A 349 -13.24 22.57 5.56
N ASP A 350 -14.47 22.12 5.34
CA ASP A 350 -14.88 21.62 4.04
C ASP A 350 -15.07 22.79 3.10
N LEU A 351 -14.33 22.79 1.98
CA LEU A 351 -14.44 23.85 0.95
C LEU A 351 -15.84 24.02 0.37
N LYS A 352 -16.71 23.03 0.52
CA LYS A 352 -18.11 23.09 0.09
C LYS A 352 -19.02 23.76 1.11
N SER A 353 -18.53 23.95 2.34
CA SER A 353 -19.31 24.55 3.42
C SER A 353 -18.93 26.02 3.60
N PRO A 354 -19.91 26.96 3.60
CA PRO A 354 -19.64 28.36 3.87
C PRO A 354 -19.22 28.56 5.33
N ILE A 355 -18.43 29.60 5.59
CA ILE A 355 -18.18 30.10 6.94
C ILE A 355 -19.27 31.12 7.32
N TYR A 356 -19.55 31.23 8.62
CA TYR A 356 -20.64 32.09 9.13
C TYR A 356 -20.11 33.12 10.12
N PRO A 357 -20.69 34.32 10.18
CA PRO A 357 -20.42 35.32 11.22
C PRO A 357 -20.55 34.69 12.62
N GLY A 358 -19.59 34.95 13.50
CA GLY A 358 -19.48 34.33 14.83
C GLY A 358 -18.75 33.03 14.88
N GLN A 359 -18.44 32.38 13.77
CA GLN A 359 -17.63 31.17 13.73
C GLN A 359 -16.21 31.46 14.21
N ARG A 360 -15.66 30.56 15.02
CA ARG A 360 -14.29 30.68 15.55
C ARG A 360 -13.32 29.94 14.65
N LEU A 361 -12.30 30.63 14.16
CA LEU A 361 -11.22 30.07 13.37
C LEU A 361 -9.90 30.19 14.10
N VAL A 362 -9.10 29.10 14.10
CA VAL A 362 -7.73 29.11 14.61
C VAL A 362 -6.80 29.54 13.47
N ILE A 363 -6.02 30.61 13.69
CA ILE A 363 -5.08 31.15 12.70
C ILE A 363 -3.70 31.28 13.32
N TYR A 364 -2.75 30.45 12.89
CA TYR A 364 -1.35 30.50 13.32
C TYR A 364 -0.57 31.44 12.36
N ALA A 365 -0.85 32.74 12.41
CA ALA A 365 -0.01 33.72 11.76
C ALA A 365 1.36 33.77 12.48
N GLU A 366 2.46 33.86 11.73
CA GLU A 366 3.72 34.30 12.33
C GLU A 366 3.52 35.72 12.86
N GLU A 367 4.08 36.00 14.04
CA GLU A 367 4.12 37.39 14.50
C GLU A 367 4.93 38.16 13.45
N ALA A 368 4.33 39.17 12.82
CA ALA A 368 5.04 40.08 11.96
C ALA A 368 6.24 40.58 12.76
N LYS A 369 7.46 40.39 12.23
CA LYS A 369 8.64 41.11 12.76
C LYS A 369 8.25 42.57 12.76
N VAL A 370 8.06 43.13 13.94
CA VAL A 370 7.96 44.56 14.09
C VAL A 370 9.31 45.08 13.64
N ASP A 371 9.38 45.60 12.39
CA ASP A 371 10.51 46.38 11.95
C ASP A 371 10.72 47.47 12.98
N GLU A 372 11.84 47.42 13.68
CA GLU A 372 12.31 48.53 14.50
C GLU A 372 12.34 49.76 13.59
N ILE A 373 11.34 50.61 13.77
CA ILE A 373 11.36 51.97 13.21
C ILE A 373 12.56 52.65 13.95
N GLU A 374 13.70 52.68 13.28
CA GLU A 374 14.77 53.61 13.65
C GLU A 374 14.18 55.01 13.75
N THR A 375 13.93 55.44 14.97
CA THR A 375 13.70 56.87 15.26
C THR A 375 15.05 57.56 15.10
N GLY A 376 15.33 57.94 13.88
CA GLY A 376 16.40 58.91 13.61
C GLY A 376 16.02 60.22 14.30
N THR A 377 16.61 60.45 15.45
CA THR A 377 16.71 61.79 16.05
C THR A 377 17.93 62.42 15.47
N ASP A 378 17.73 63.31 14.47
CA ASP A 378 18.68 64.33 14.14
C ASP A 378 18.79 65.31 15.31
N GLY A 379 20.00 65.53 15.78
CA GLY A 379 20.44 66.55 16.65
C GLY A 379 21.73 67.20 16.11
#